data_6e248bd809abaaab2fa48edea23317e7
#
_entry.id   6e248bd809abaaab2fa48edea23317e7
#
_cell.length_a   1.000
_cell.length_b   1.000
_cell.length_c   1.000
_cell.angle_alpha   90.00
_cell.angle_beta   90.00
_cell.angle_gamma   90.00
#
_symmetry.space_group_name_H-M   'P 1'
#
loop_
_entity.id
_entity.type
_entity.pdbx_description
1 polymer ?
#
loop_
_entity_poly.entity_id
_entity_poly.type
_entity_poly.pdbx_seq_one_letter_code
_entity_poly.pdbx_strand_id
1 'polypeptide(L)'
;MADIQKQIYQQLSKSSKILSIKNDRVRFFYNYGLCKKVPVRLSGTVRPRKNYYLAGTHFYPDSVTVYASKSLLDSIHAVYTQRIDIENFTDRKVVNIGLRRITGAKLIPDKVRAEFVADVLIEESVLVPIDCINLPDDKVLRTFPGSVEVRFIVGTSILRRMPKTSDGKELSPAGFRLVVDYNEVLKRGGDKCHIALHALPAGVRSAKPATEWVDYLVEQR
;
A
#
# COMPACT_ATOMS: atom_id res chain seq x y z
N MET A 1 52.54 -5.90 1.73
CA MET A 1 52.65 -5.60 0.27
C MET A 1 53.73 -6.44 -0.44
N ALA A 2 54.90 -6.60 0.13
CA ALA A 2 55.99 -7.35 -0.51
C ALA A 2 55.63 -8.80 -0.91
N ASP A 3 54.80 -9.51 -0.14
CA ASP A 3 54.45 -10.90 -0.43
C ASP A 3 53.51 -11.06 -1.65
N ILE A 4 52.54 -10.18 -1.81
CA ILE A 4 51.62 -10.25 -2.95
C ILE A 4 52.35 -9.92 -4.26
N GLN A 5 53.19 -8.92 -4.25
CA GLN A 5 54.02 -8.59 -5.42
C GLN A 5 54.93 -9.77 -5.79
N LYS A 6 55.52 -10.42 -4.81
CA LYS A 6 56.39 -11.58 -5.01
C LYS A 6 55.66 -12.78 -5.63
N GLN A 7 54.42 -13.04 -5.15
CA GLN A 7 53.57 -14.11 -5.70
C GLN A 7 53.12 -13.80 -7.13
N ILE A 8 52.78 -12.54 -7.44
CA ILE A 8 52.41 -12.13 -8.78
C ILE A 8 53.60 -12.24 -9.73
N TYR A 9 54.82 -11.80 -9.29
CA TYR A 9 56.00 -11.94 -10.10
C TYR A 9 56.38 -13.38 -10.42
N GLN A 10 56.07 -14.33 -9.55
CA GLN A 10 56.31 -15.77 -9.80
C GLN A 10 55.40 -16.35 -10.91
N GLN A 11 54.28 -15.70 -11.19
CA GLN A 11 53.31 -16.13 -12.21
C GLN A 11 53.41 -15.34 -13.51
N LEU A 12 54.21 -14.27 -13.54
CA LEU A 12 54.45 -13.44 -14.73
C LEU A 12 55.68 -13.90 -15.49
N SER A 13 55.67 -13.69 -16.81
CA SER A 13 56.87 -13.91 -17.62
C SER A 13 58.01 -12.96 -17.21
N LYS A 14 59.25 -13.41 -17.33
CA LYS A 14 60.46 -12.66 -16.91
C LYS A 14 60.58 -11.26 -17.55
N SER A 15 59.89 -11.01 -18.65
CA SER A 15 59.87 -9.72 -19.35
C SER A 15 58.81 -8.73 -18.87
N SER A 16 57.92 -9.17 -17.98
CA SER A 16 56.79 -8.33 -17.51
C SER A 16 57.17 -7.53 -16.26
N LYS A 17 56.80 -6.25 -16.21
CA LYS A 17 57.01 -5.39 -15.04
C LYS A 17 55.62 -4.95 -14.51
N ILE A 18 55.39 -5.06 -13.21
CA ILE A 18 54.21 -4.51 -12.55
C ILE A 18 54.40 -3.00 -12.43
N LEU A 19 53.60 -2.21 -13.14
CA LEU A 19 53.66 -0.74 -13.11
C LEU A 19 52.88 -0.18 -11.93
N SER A 20 51.71 -0.74 -11.65
CA SER A 20 50.89 -0.37 -10.49
C SER A 20 49.88 -1.46 -10.14
N ILE A 21 49.48 -1.51 -8.88
CA ILE A 21 48.37 -2.35 -8.39
C ILE A 21 47.26 -1.39 -7.96
N LYS A 22 46.14 -1.36 -8.70
CA LYS A 22 45.09 -0.39 -8.47
C LYS A 22 44.32 -0.62 -7.15
N ASN A 23 44.21 -1.85 -6.66
CA ASN A 23 43.53 -2.20 -5.41
C ASN A 23 44.52 -2.88 -4.46
N ASP A 24 45.33 -2.10 -3.76
CA ASP A 24 46.32 -2.58 -2.78
C ASP A 24 45.73 -2.95 -1.42
N ARG A 25 44.42 -2.66 -1.21
CA ARG A 25 43.71 -2.93 0.04
C ARG A 25 42.47 -3.73 -0.24
N VAL A 26 42.39 -4.93 0.35
CA VAL A 26 41.16 -5.73 0.42
C VAL A 26 40.54 -5.53 1.79
N ARG A 27 39.34 -4.97 1.83
CA ARG A 27 38.58 -4.80 3.07
C ARG A 27 37.70 -6.01 3.28
N PHE A 28 37.92 -6.76 4.36
CA PHE A 28 37.06 -7.82 4.80
C PHE A 28 36.19 -7.28 5.92
N PHE A 29 34.87 -7.39 5.74
CA PHE A 29 33.93 -7.12 6.82
C PHE A 29 33.72 -8.41 7.61
N TYR A 30 34.33 -8.49 8.77
CA TYR A 30 34.17 -9.61 9.68
C TYR A 30 32.99 -9.32 10.62
N ASN A 31 32.08 -10.29 10.72
CA ASN A 31 30.85 -10.16 11.51
C ASN A 31 30.79 -11.28 12.54
N TYR A 32 30.60 -10.96 13.80
CA TYR A 32 30.48 -11.91 14.93
C TYR A 32 29.15 -12.65 14.99
N GLY A 33 28.46 -12.83 13.88
CA GLY A 33 27.19 -13.53 13.84
C GLY A 33 25.98 -12.72 14.27
N LEU A 34 26.11 -11.43 14.56
CA LEU A 34 24.98 -10.57 14.87
C LEU A 34 24.06 -10.48 13.64
N CYS A 35 22.78 -10.67 13.86
CA CYS A 35 21.79 -10.59 12.80
C CYS A 35 20.51 -9.93 13.25
N LYS A 36 19.75 -9.41 12.28
CA LYS A 36 18.42 -8.82 12.48
C LYS A 36 17.53 -9.21 11.31
N LYS A 37 16.30 -9.61 11.60
CA LYS A 37 15.28 -9.83 10.58
C LYS A 37 14.59 -8.51 10.26
N VAL A 38 14.56 -8.14 8.97
CA VAL A 38 13.98 -6.87 8.51
C VAL A 38 13.08 -7.10 7.29
N PRO A 39 12.02 -6.29 7.14
CA PRO A 39 11.09 -6.42 6.03
C PRO A 39 11.74 -6.02 4.69
N VAL A 40 11.24 -6.63 3.61
CA VAL A 40 11.59 -6.28 2.24
C VAL A 40 10.67 -5.19 1.74
N ARG A 41 11.21 -4.18 1.07
CA ARG A 41 10.47 -3.10 0.42
C ARG A 41 10.83 -2.99 -1.05
N LEU A 42 9.85 -2.63 -1.86
CA LEU A 42 10.02 -2.39 -3.28
C LEU A 42 10.86 -1.13 -3.53
N SER A 43 11.79 -1.23 -4.48
CA SER A 43 12.45 -0.08 -5.10
C SER A 43 12.11 -0.04 -6.58
N GLY A 44 11.57 1.09 -7.05
CA GLY A 44 11.12 1.27 -8.43
C GLY A 44 9.63 1.47 -8.56
N THR A 45 9.11 1.27 -9.77
CA THR A 45 7.72 1.58 -10.11
C THR A 45 7.01 0.35 -10.65
N VAL A 46 5.79 0.13 -10.15
CA VAL A 46 4.90 -0.92 -10.66
C VAL A 46 3.57 -0.28 -11.03
N ARG A 47 3.28 -0.24 -12.34
CA ARG A 47 2.07 0.39 -12.90
C ARG A 47 1.30 -0.62 -13.75
N PRO A 48 0.13 -1.08 -13.29
CA PRO A 48 -0.77 -1.85 -14.13
C PRO A 48 -1.23 -1.04 -15.36
N ARG A 49 -1.87 -1.72 -16.29
CA ARG A 49 -2.50 -1.11 -17.47
C ARG A 49 -3.58 -0.10 -17.04
N LYS A 50 -3.91 0.85 -17.93
CA LYS A 50 -5.03 1.79 -17.76
C LYS A 50 -6.31 1.02 -17.39
N ASN A 51 -7.08 1.54 -16.45
CA ASN A 51 -8.28 0.93 -15.82
C ASN A 51 -7.99 -0.24 -14.86
N TYR A 52 -6.73 -0.56 -14.63
CA TYR A 52 -6.31 -1.50 -13.57
C TYR A 52 -5.59 -0.75 -12.46
N TYR A 53 -5.58 -1.34 -11.29
CA TYR A 53 -4.80 -0.84 -10.16
C TYR A 53 -3.99 -1.97 -9.53
N LEU A 54 -2.96 -1.61 -8.79
CA LEU A 54 -2.18 -2.55 -8.02
C LEU A 54 -2.95 -2.90 -6.74
N ALA A 55 -3.59 -4.07 -6.74
CA ALA A 55 -4.39 -4.55 -5.62
C ALA A 55 -3.53 -5.11 -4.49
N GLY A 56 -2.34 -5.66 -4.82
CA GLY A 56 -1.44 -6.22 -3.83
C GLY A 56 -0.01 -6.30 -4.32
N THR A 57 0.92 -6.23 -3.36
CA THR A 57 2.34 -6.51 -3.56
C THR A 57 2.79 -7.43 -2.43
N HIS A 58 3.25 -8.61 -2.79
CA HIS A 58 3.68 -9.63 -1.83
C HIS A 58 5.12 -10.05 -2.13
N PHE A 59 5.91 -10.23 -1.08
CA PHE A 59 7.28 -10.72 -1.18
C PHE A 59 7.37 -12.08 -0.50
N TYR A 60 8.12 -13.00 -1.12
CA TYR A 60 8.39 -14.33 -0.58
C TYR A 60 9.91 -14.59 -0.60
N PRO A 61 10.55 -14.58 0.56
CA PRO A 61 10.02 -14.20 1.88
C PRO A 61 9.73 -12.68 1.98
N ASP A 62 8.82 -12.30 2.89
CA ASP A 62 8.45 -10.90 3.17
C ASP A 62 9.53 -10.14 3.95
N SER A 63 10.41 -10.90 4.61
CA SER A 63 11.50 -10.40 5.43
C SER A 63 12.75 -11.26 5.24
N VAL A 64 13.92 -10.65 5.43
CA VAL A 64 15.22 -11.29 5.26
C VAL A 64 16.11 -11.06 6.48
N THR A 65 17.03 -11.99 6.71
CA THR A 65 18.01 -11.86 7.78
C THR A 65 19.23 -11.11 7.29
N VAL A 66 19.57 -10.03 7.98
CA VAL A 66 20.75 -9.18 7.72
C VAL A 66 21.80 -9.49 8.77
N TYR A 67 22.99 -9.87 8.34
CA TYR A 67 24.17 -10.05 9.18
C TYR A 67 25.09 -8.85 8.99
N ALA A 68 25.38 -8.13 10.08
CA ALA A 68 26.22 -6.94 10.04
C ALA A 68 26.77 -6.60 11.44
N SER A 69 27.60 -5.57 11.55
CA SER A 69 28.01 -5.02 12.84
C SER A 69 26.79 -4.44 13.58
N LYS A 70 26.86 -4.35 14.92
CA LYS A 70 25.76 -3.81 15.74
C LYS A 70 25.33 -2.43 15.27
N SER A 71 26.25 -1.52 15.07
CA SER A 71 25.97 -0.15 14.64
C SER A 71 25.25 -0.09 13.28
N LEU A 72 25.60 -0.99 12.37
CA LEU A 72 24.94 -1.07 11.06
C LEU A 72 23.55 -1.71 11.18
N LEU A 73 23.38 -2.74 12.01
CA LEU A 73 22.06 -3.36 12.27
C LEU A 73 21.07 -2.39 12.89
N ASP A 74 21.54 -1.51 13.78
CA ASP A 74 20.69 -0.50 14.43
C ASP A 74 20.14 0.51 13.39
N SER A 75 20.90 0.80 12.34
CA SER A 75 20.48 1.72 11.26
C SER A 75 19.60 1.07 10.18
N ILE A 76 19.58 -0.28 10.09
CA ILE A 76 18.81 -0.98 9.05
C ILE A 76 17.41 -1.31 9.57
N HIS A 77 16.39 -0.68 9.02
CA HIS A 77 14.98 -0.92 9.33
C HIS A 77 14.23 -1.69 8.23
N ALA A 78 14.75 -1.67 7.01
CA ALA A 78 14.20 -2.41 5.87
C ALA A 78 15.29 -2.67 4.84
N VAL A 79 15.07 -3.70 4.00
CA VAL A 79 15.92 -3.98 2.84
C VAL A 79 15.11 -3.72 1.57
N TYR A 80 15.73 -3.05 0.61
CA TYR A 80 15.09 -2.69 -0.64
C TYR A 80 15.50 -3.67 -1.75
N THR A 81 14.58 -3.94 -2.65
CA THR A 81 14.87 -4.68 -3.88
C THR A 81 15.83 -3.88 -4.78
N GLN A 82 16.48 -4.53 -5.73
CA GLN A 82 17.01 -3.83 -6.88
C GLN A 82 15.89 -3.07 -7.57
N ARG A 83 16.23 -1.97 -8.24
CA ARG A 83 15.21 -1.17 -8.94
C ARG A 83 14.56 -2.00 -10.03
N ILE A 84 13.24 -1.97 -10.05
CA ILE A 84 12.42 -2.64 -11.03
C ILE A 84 11.33 -1.69 -11.50
N ASP A 85 11.16 -1.63 -12.82
CA ASP A 85 10.09 -0.85 -13.44
C ASP A 85 9.24 -1.81 -14.27
N ILE A 86 7.99 -2.06 -13.83
CA ILE A 86 7.02 -2.94 -14.47
C ILE A 86 5.82 -2.12 -14.88
N GLU A 87 5.45 -2.20 -16.13
CA GLU A 87 4.31 -1.46 -16.69
C GLU A 87 3.39 -2.36 -17.51
N ASN A 88 2.17 -1.90 -17.75
CA ASN A 88 1.20 -2.48 -18.69
C ASN A 88 0.83 -3.96 -18.45
N PHE A 89 0.71 -4.39 -17.22
CA PHE A 89 0.19 -5.72 -16.91
C PHE A 89 -1.26 -5.66 -16.42
N THR A 90 -2.01 -6.72 -16.66
CA THR A 90 -3.46 -6.82 -16.39
C THR A 90 -3.81 -7.91 -15.41
N ASP A 91 -2.85 -8.77 -15.09
CA ASP A 91 -3.04 -9.96 -14.27
C ASP A 91 -1.92 -10.06 -13.23
N ARG A 92 -1.85 -11.15 -12.52
CA ARG A 92 -0.81 -11.47 -11.57
C ARG A 92 0.56 -11.55 -12.25
N LYS A 93 1.51 -10.74 -11.79
CA LYS A 93 2.89 -10.74 -12.28
C LYS A 93 3.82 -11.23 -11.18
N VAL A 94 4.59 -12.28 -11.48
CA VAL A 94 5.57 -12.86 -10.54
C VAL A 94 6.97 -12.66 -11.11
N VAL A 95 7.89 -12.15 -10.29
CA VAL A 95 9.27 -11.86 -10.68
C VAL A 95 10.22 -12.23 -9.55
N ASN A 96 11.37 -12.80 -9.88
CA ASN A 96 12.45 -12.99 -8.93
C ASN A 96 13.37 -11.77 -8.98
N ILE A 97 13.54 -11.10 -7.85
CA ILE A 97 14.25 -9.82 -7.75
C ILE A 97 15.38 -9.98 -6.74
N GLY A 98 16.58 -9.53 -7.11
CA GLY A 98 17.69 -9.40 -6.19
C GLY A 98 17.46 -8.27 -5.18
N LEU A 99 18.03 -8.39 -4.00
CA LEU A 99 18.04 -7.32 -3.02
C LEU A 99 19.22 -6.37 -3.26
N ARG A 100 19.02 -5.10 -2.92
CA ARG A 100 20.07 -4.09 -2.99
C ARG A 100 21.16 -4.41 -1.96
N ARG A 101 22.39 -4.52 -2.40
CA ARG A 101 23.53 -4.77 -1.53
C ARG A 101 23.75 -3.61 -0.57
N ILE A 102 24.03 -3.95 0.69
CA ILE A 102 24.39 -3.00 1.74
C ILE A 102 25.85 -3.28 2.08
N THR A 103 26.71 -2.27 1.95
CA THR A 103 28.14 -2.41 2.24
C THR A 103 28.35 -2.77 3.71
N GLY A 104 29.09 -3.86 3.97
CA GLY A 104 29.32 -4.35 5.34
C GLY A 104 28.22 -5.23 5.90
N ALA A 105 27.18 -5.55 5.11
CA ALA A 105 26.12 -6.47 5.50
C ALA A 105 25.98 -7.62 4.50
N LYS A 106 25.57 -8.79 5.03
CA LYS A 106 25.20 -9.97 4.25
C LYS A 106 23.70 -10.20 4.41
N LEU A 107 23.00 -10.36 3.29
CA LEU A 107 21.54 -10.60 3.25
C LEU A 107 21.28 -12.10 2.98
N ILE A 108 20.39 -12.70 3.72
CA ILE A 108 19.98 -14.10 3.51
C ILE A 108 18.45 -14.18 3.60
N PRO A 109 17.78 -14.56 2.51
CA PRO A 109 18.30 -14.72 1.15
C PRO A 109 18.66 -13.37 0.51
N ASP A 110 19.46 -13.40 -0.57
CA ASP A 110 19.83 -12.21 -1.36
C ASP A 110 18.86 -11.91 -2.51
N LYS A 111 17.87 -12.79 -2.74
CA LYS A 111 16.80 -12.67 -3.73
C LYS A 111 15.47 -13.00 -3.10
N VAL A 112 14.43 -12.37 -3.59
CA VAL A 112 13.04 -12.63 -3.20
C VAL A 112 12.16 -12.78 -4.43
N ARG A 113 11.11 -13.57 -4.31
CA ARG A 113 10.04 -13.64 -5.29
C ARG A 113 9.03 -12.55 -4.96
N ALA A 114 8.84 -11.60 -5.85
CA ALA A 114 7.81 -10.56 -5.75
C ALA A 114 6.61 -10.93 -6.60
N GLU A 115 5.43 -10.73 -6.04
CA GLU A 115 4.15 -10.94 -6.68
C GLU A 115 3.37 -9.64 -6.68
N PHE A 116 2.98 -9.20 -7.85
CA PHE A 116 2.16 -8.02 -8.08
C PHE A 116 0.80 -8.46 -8.62
N VAL A 117 -0.26 -8.05 -7.96
CA VAL A 117 -1.63 -8.40 -8.34
C VAL A 117 -2.31 -7.16 -8.88
N ALA A 118 -2.68 -7.20 -10.16
CA ALA A 118 -3.53 -6.18 -10.77
C ALA A 118 -5.00 -6.58 -10.63
N ASP A 119 -5.88 -5.58 -10.46
CA ASP A 119 -7.33 -5.77 -10.44
C ASP A 119 -8.01 -4.63 -11.20
N VAL A 120 -9.22 -4.89 -11.69
CA VAL A 120 -10.00 -3.92 -12.47
C VAL A 120 -10.78 -3.02 -11.53
N LEU A 121 -10.74 -1.71 -11.79
CA LEU A 121 -11.62 -0.75 -11.13
C LEU A 121 -12.97 -0.72 -11.85
N ILE A 122 -14.03 -0.81 -11.09
CA ILE A 122 -15.41 -0.68 -11.55
C ILE A 122 -16.13 0.38 -10.72
N GLU A 123 -17.13 0.98 -11.31
CA GLU A 123 -18.05 1.88 -10.65
C GLU A 123 -19.34 1.13 -10.33
N GLU A 124 -19.78 1.25 -9.09
CA GLU A 124 -21.00 0.65 -8.56
C GLU A 124 -21.75 1.67 -7.73
N SER A 125 -23.00 1.34 -7.38
CA SER A 125 -23.81 2.16 -6.52
C SER A 125 -24.49 1.35 -5.42
N VAL A 126 -24.80 2.03 -4.32
CA VAL A 126 -25.51 1.45 -3.17
C VAL A 126 -26.42 2.50 -2.55
N LEU A 127 -27.60 2.09 -2.14
CA LEU A 127 -28.55 2.95 -1.44
C LEU A 127 -28.20 2.98 0.04
N VAL A 128 -27.81 4.16 0.55
CA VAL A 128 -27.35 4.35 1.93
C VAL A 128 -28.37 5.19 2.69
N PRO A 129 -28.86 4.73 3.85
CA PRO A 129 -29.73 5.53 4.71
C PRO A 129 -28.94 6.72 5.27
N ILE A 130 -29.68 7.81 5.53
CA ILE A 130 -29.12 9.03 6.11
C ILE A 130 -29.32 8.98 7.62
N ASP A 131 -28.22 9.02 8.36
CA ASP A 131 -28.22 9.15 9.81
C ASP A 131 -28.15 10.63 10.22
N CYS A 132 -28.66 10.96 11.40
CA CYS A 132 -28.48 12.28 12.00
C CYS A 132 -27.52 12.19 13.18
N ILE A 133 -26.60 13.13 13.26
CA ILE A 133 -25.69 13.28 14.41
C ILE A 133 -25.96 14.59 15.14
N ASN A 134 -25.59 14.64 16.42
CA ASN A 134 -25.78 15.80 17.30
C ASN A 134 -27.26 16.23 17.47
N LEU A 135 -28.20 15.28 17.26
CA LEU A 135 -29.63 15.51 17.44
C LEU A 135 -29.97 15.41 18.93
N PRO A 136 -30.68 16.39 19.52
CA PRO A 136 -31.20 16.27 20.89
C PRO A 136 -32.20 15.11 21.05
N ASP A 137 -32.25 14.51 22.22
CA ASP A 137 -33.08 13.33 22.51
C ASP A 137 -34.60 13.58 22.40
N ASP A 138 -35.02 14.83 22.54
CA ASP A 138 -36.40 15.30 22.45
C ASP A 138 -36.86 15.56 21.00
N LYS A 139 -35.97 15.38 20.01
CA LYS A 139 -36.27 15.68 18.60
C LYS A 139 -36.04 14.48 17.69
N VAL A 140 -36.74 14.50 16.56
CA VAL A 140 -36.57 13.55 15.46
C VAL A 140 -36.36 14.35 14.17
N LEU A 141 -35.28 14.08 13.46
CA LEU A 141 -35.04 14.66 12.14
C LEU A 141 -35.34 13.60 11.07
N ARG A 142 -36.25 13.93 10.17
CA ARG A 142 -36.58 13.11 9.00
C ARG A 142 -36.08 13.78 7.74
N THR A 143 -35.39 13.04 6.90
CA THR A 143 -34.89 13.52 5.60
C THR A 143 -35.74 12.98 4.46
N PHE A 144 -35.86 13.77 3.40
CA PHE A 144 -36.57 13.40 2.18
C PHE A 144 -35.66 13.62 0.97
N PRO A 145 -35.17 12.52 0.36
CA PRO A 145 -35.37 11.12 0.69
C PRO A 145 -34.68 10.68 1.99
N GLY A 146 -35.12 9.58 2.60
CA GLY A 146 -34.49 8.97 3.78
C GLY A 146 -33.22 8.17 3.49
N SER A 147 -32.98 7.89 2.21
CA SER A 147 -31.77 7.19 1.73
C SER A 147 -31.30 7.81 0.42
N VAL A 148 -30.01 7.83 0.19
CA VAL A 148 -29.40 8.39 -1.03
C VAL A 148 -28.49 7.38 -1.67
N GLU A 149 -28.53 7.33 -3.00
CA GLU A 149 -27.61 6.52 -3.80
C GLU A 149 -26.18 7.08 -3.68
N VAL A 150 -25.24 6.23 -3.30
CA VAL A 150 -23.82 6.52 -3.25
C VAL A 150 -23.14 5.76 -4.38
N ARG A 151 -22.54 6.48 -5.33
CA ARG A 151 -21.70 5.90 -6.38
C ARG A 151 -20.29 5.81 -5.89
N PHE A 152 -19.65 4.68 -6.13
CA PHE A 152 -18.29 4.43 -5.64
C PHE A 152 -17.44 3.63 -6.61
N ILE A 153 -16.12 3.82 -6.53
CA ILE A 153 -15.12 3.08 -7.33
C ILE A 153 -14.42 2.07 -6.43
N VAL A 154 -14.44 0.82 -6.86
CA VAL A 154 -13.87 -0.30 -6.11
C VAL A 154 -13.24 -1.32 -7.06
N GLY A 155 -12.28 -2.11 -6.55
CA GLY A 155 -11.75 -3.25 -7.29
C GLY A 155 -12.72 -4.42 -7.32
N THR A 156 -12.79 -5.14 -8.44
CA THR A 156 -13.66 -6.30 -8.63
C THR A 156 -13.48 -7.37 -7.56
N SER A 157 -12.26 -7.62 -7.14
CA SER A 157 -11.95 -8.60 -6.07
C SER A 157 -12.50 -8.18 -4.71
N ILE A 158 -12.53 -6.88 -4.44
CA ILE A 158 -13.09 -6.33 -3.21
C ILE A 158 -14.62 -6.36 -3.28
N LEU A 159 -15.20 -5.92 -4.41
CA LEU A 159 -16.65 -5.94 -4.61
C LEU A 159 -17.26 -7.33 -4.35
N ARG A 160 -16.61 -8.39 -4.84
CA ARG A 160 -17.07 -9.78 -4.63
C ARG A 160 -17.12 -10.18 -3.15
N ARG A 161 -16.38 -9.50 -2.28
CA ARG A 161 -16.33 -9.75 -0.83
C ARG A 161 -17.22 -8.80 -0.04
N MET A 162 -17.74 -7.75 -0.68
CA MET A 162 -18.65 -6.83 -0.01
C MET A 162 -19.94 -7.55 0.39
N PRO A 163 -20.47 -7.21 1.58
CA PRO A 163 -21.71 -7.81 2.03
C PRO A 163 -22.86 -7.44 1.08
N LYS A 164 -23.75 -8.38 0.89
CA LYS A 164 -25.00 -8.18 0.14
C LYS A 164 -26.17 -8.08 1.10
N THR A 165 -27.28 -7.57 0.61
CA THR A 165 -28.57 -7.59 1.33
C THR A 165 -29.01 -9.02 1.65
N SER A 166 -29.93 -9.19 2.58
CA SER A 166 -30.40 -10.51 3.03
C SER A 166 -30.99 -11.38 1.92
N ASP A 167 -31.48 -10.77 0.85
CA ASP A 167 -31.97 -11.44 -0.36
C ASP A 167 -30.85 -11.76 -1.38
N GLY A 168 -29.62 -11.31 -1.11
CA GLY A 168 -28.43 -11.56 -1.92
C GLY A 168 -28.38 -10.84 -3.27
N LYS A 169 -29.37 -9.99 -3.57
CA LYS A 169 -29.51 -9.33 -4.88
C LYS A 169 -28.76 -8.02 -4.98
N GLU A 170 -28.75 -7.23 -3.92
CA GLU A 170 -28.17 -5.90 -3.90
C GLU A 170 -26.95 -5.81 -2.95
N LEU A 171 -26.13 -4.80 -3.12
CA LEU A 171 -25.06 -4.50 -2.19
C LEU A 171 -25.64 -3.96 -0.89
N SER A 172 -25.12 -4.44 0.23
CA SER A 172 -25.47 -3.91 1.54
C SER A 172 -24.80 -2.55 1.74
N PRO A 173 -25.49 -1.55 2.32
CA PRO A 173 -24.89 -0.27 2.68
C PRO A 173 -23.88 -0.37 3.84
N ALA A 174 -23.65 -1.57 4.38
CA ALA A 174 -22.75 -1.79 5.51
C ALA A 174 -21.35 -1.22 5.25
N GLY A 175 -20.89 -0.38 6.15
CA GLY A 175 -19.60 0.32 6.04
C GLY A 175 -19.67 1.67 5.33
N PHE A 176 -20.76 2.00 4.62
CA PHE A 176 -21.06 3.36 4.21
C PHE A 176 -21.85 4.07 5.31
N ARG A 177 -21.57 5.34 5.53
CA ARG A 177 -22.33 6.15 6.48
C ARG A 177 -22.52 7.55 5.93
N LEU A 178 -23.76 7.91 5.63
CA LEU A 178 -24.20 9.26 5.31
C LEU A 178 -24.76 9.91 6.56
N VAL A 179 -24.35 11.13 6.85
CA VAL A 179 -24.81 11.85 8.03
C VAL A 179 -25.26 13.27 7.70
N VAL A 180 -26.25 13.73 8.46
CA VAL A 180 -26.63 15.14 8.60
C VAL A 180 -26.21 15.58 10.00
N ASP A 181 -25.49 16.68 10.11
CA ASP A 181 -25.16 17.31 11.39
C ASP A 181 -26.26 18.31 11.77
N TYR A 182 -26.97 18.02 12.85
CA TYR A 182 -28.04 18.90 13.35
C TYR A 182 -27.51 20.30 13.73
N ASN A 183 -26.28 20.41 14.21
CA ASN A 183 -25.69 21.70 14.51
C ASN A 183 -25.49 22.56 13.26
N GLU A 184 -25.19 21.95 12.10
CA GLU A 184 -25.11 22.65 10.84
C GLU A 184 -26.50 23.10 10.36
N VAL A 185 -27.50 22.25 10.54
CA VAL A 185 -28.92 22.57 10.24
C VAL A 185 -29.36 23.81 11.02
N LEU A 186 -29.07 23.86 12.31
CA LEU A 186 -29.43 25.03 13.16
C LEU A 186 -28.72 26.32 12.73
N LYS A 187 -27.46 26.25 12.35
CA LYS A 187 -26.68 27.43 11.94
C LYS A 187 -27.13 27.98 10.61
N ARG A 188 -27.51 27.12 9.69
CA ARG A 188 -27.79 27.52 8.30
C ARG A 188 -29.24 27.94 8.11
N GLY A 189 -30.18 27.29 8.78
CA GLY A 189 -31.60 27.45 8.58
C GLY A 189 -32.03 27.05 7.17
N GLY A 190 -33.31 27.16 6.85
CA GLY A 190 -33.88 26.83 5.55
C GLY A 190 -34.47 25.42 5.49
N ASP A 191 -34.89 25.00 4.29
CA ASP A 191 -35.65 23.75 4.10
C ASP A 191 -34.75 22.55 3.69
N LYS A 192 -33.47 22.78 3.45
CA LYS A 192 -32.52 21.75 3.02
C LYS A 192 -31.32 21.61 3.97
N CYS A 193 -30.93 20.39 4.21
CA CYS A 193 -29.72 20.05 4.97
C CYS A 193 -28.66 19.41 4.07
N HIS A 194 -27.41 19.62 4.43
CA HIS A 194 -26.26 19.04 3.76
C HIS A 194 -26.01 17.63 4.31
N ILE A 195 -25.78 16.66 3.41
CA ILE A 195 -25.37 15.31 3.76
C ILE A 195 -23.89 15.11 3.49
N ALA A 196 -23.20 14.54 4.47
CA ALA A 196 -21.79 14.25 4.37
C ALA A 196 -21.53 12.73 4.42
N LEU A 197 -20.61 12.27 3.59
CA LEU A 197 -20.15 10.89 3.62
C LEU A 197 -19.09 10.75 4.71
N HIS A 198 -19.43 10.09 5.81
CA HIS A 198 -18.59 10.02 7.02
C HIS A 198 -17.74 8.76 7.09
N ALA A 199 -18.18 7.67 6.48
CA ALA A 199 -17.41 6.42 6.43
C ALA A 199 -17.58 5.70 5.10
N LEU A 200 -16.52 4.96 4.72
CA LEU A 200 -16.43 4.13 3.54
C LEU A 200 -15.93 2.74 3.91
N PRO A 201 -16.41 1.68 3.25
CA PRO A 201 -15.84 0.35 3.41
C PRO A 201 -14.36 0.30 3.01
N ALA A 202 -13.60 -0.55 3.67
CA ALA A 202 -12.19 -0.75 3.34
C ALA A 202 -12.03 -1.21 1.89
N GLY A 203 -11.13 -0.53 1.16
CA GLY A 203 -10.82 -0.82 -0.24
C GLY A 203 -11.64 -0.06 -1.28
N VAL A 204 -12.66 0.69 -0.88
CA VAL A 204 -13.31 1.69 -1.74
C VAL A 204 -12.35 2.86 -1.96
N ARG A 205 -12.12 3.24 -3.22
CA ARG A 205 -11.16 4.28 -3.56
C ARG A 205 -11.73 5.68 -3.52
N SER A 206 -12.95 5.81 -4.01
CA SER A 206 -13.70 7.06 -3.98
C SER A 206 -15.18 6.75 -3.94
N ALA A 207 -15.95 7.60 -3.29
CA ALA A 207 -17.39 7.52 -3.30
C ALA A 207 -17.97 8.94 -3.25
N LYS A 208 -19.13 9.11 -3.88
CA LYS A 208 -19.89 10.35 -3.89
C LYS A 208 -21.36 10.06 -3.79
N PRO A 209 -22.13 10.77 -2.94
CA PRO A 209 -23.57 10.71 -2.95
C PRO A 209 -24.13 11.34 -4.25
N ALA A 210 -25.25 10.84 -4.74
CA ALA A 210 -25.92 11.36 -5.93
C ALA A 210 -26.43 12.80 -5.73
N THR A 211 -26.72 13.17 -4.48
CA THR A 211 -27.03 14.54 -4.06
C THR A 211 -26.32 14.86 -2.75
N GLU A 212 -25.95 16.11 -2.57
CA GLU A 212 -25.35 16.60 -1.33
C GLU A 212 -26.37 17.35 -0.45
N TRP A 213 -27.59 17.58 -0.97
CA TRP A 213 -28.63 18.31 -0.31
C TRP A 213 -29.93 17.53 -0.34
N VAL A 214 -30.62 17.46 0.82
CA VAL A 214 -31.93 16.82 0.97
C VAL A 214 -32.85 17.73 1.78
N ASP A 215 -34.13 17.60 1.53
CA ASP A 215 -35.13 18.27 2.36
C ASP A 215 -35.26 17.59 3.73
N TYR A 216 -35.61 18.31 4.74
CA TYR A 216 -35.71 17.78 6.09
C TYR A 216 -36.92 18.34 6.86
N LEU A 217 -37.36 17.61 7.85
CA LEU A 217 -38.36 18.02 8.81
C LEU A 217 -37.88 17.67 10.23
N VAL A 218 -38.02 18.59 11.16
CA VAL A 218 -37.72 18.35 12.58
C VAL A 218 -39.05 18.33 13.35
N GLU A 219 -39.30 17.22 14.04
CA GLU A 219 -40.47 17.00 14.89
C GLU A 219 -40.01 16.90 16.36
N GLN A 220 -40.85 17.33 17.28
CA GLN A 220 -40.72 17.03 18.70
C GLN A 220 -41.20 15.60 18.95
N ARG A 221 -40.52 14.89 19.81
CA ARG A 221 -40.82 13.51 20.16
C ARG A 221 -41.91 13.40 21.17
#